data_b7fe07961ba7dfd5f6337abece791d7f
#
_entry.id   b7fe07961ba7dfd5f6337abece791d7f
#
_cell.length_a   1.000
_cell.length_b   1.000
_cell.length_c   1.000
_cell.angle_alpha   90.00
_cell.angle_beta   90.00
_cell.angle_gamma   90.00
#
_symmetry.space_group_name_H-M   'P 1'
#
loop_
_entity.id
_entity.type
_entity.pdbx_description
1 polymer ?
#
loop_
_entity_poly.entity_id
_entity_poly.type
_entity_poly.pdbx_seq_one_letter_code
_entity_poly.pdbx_strand_id
1 'polypeptide(L)'
;MKRFTPHATAIAILFLALGLPALALPGPKEEWITVRTASFTLFSNAGETKTRGIGADLERLRDALSQLSPGLTLSSPTPTYIFVFRDAASFQPYDRTYNGRPLDSGGYFLFRQFANYVAINANQHGDERAIIYHEYIHYVMHNNYADLPVWLHEGLAEYYSTFLVARNEARIGLPIPEHVLWLRQHSLIPLATLFAVDERSPEYNESSRRGAFYAESWALVHYLISGSPERRRQASEYLRLAQAGTPPDQLLAKTFGSDPALLERELRTYVQKRLFDFTRAPIRPEANLAMEVKPMARADVLYRLGDLLADLGDDRRPAAEEHFRAALAIQPDHGPSFAGLGLLAERADRPAEARTCYEKAARLAPDDFLVQYLYGRNLIDDPGAGSLQRARAALTRAVALRPDFGEAWARLGYTYQPEEELPAEAIQALETAHRLLPSRMDVAHNLAVAYARTGHTRKAEELIERVLVPQAPPEQIESAREALLDEDHRRAEELIDEQKFAEALSLLQQVKAKTSRATRREQLEQRIDEIQRALDFNTFVERYNQAIELANRGNVKGAIAILEPLLTTTRDPAQVERARTLIERLRPPGKKGPVRH
;
A
#
# COMPACT_ATOMS: atom_id res chain seq x y z
N MET A 1 -75.10 8.36 -38.49
CA MET A 1 -74.30 7.61 -37.50
C MET A 1 -73.24 6.78 -38.23
N LYS A 2 -72.06 7.28 -38.35
CA LYS A 2 -70.89 6.52 -38.88
C LYS A 2 -69.87 6.39 -37.73
N ARG A 3 -69.55 5.15 -37.36
CA ARG A 3 -68.59 4.77 -36.32
C ARG A 3 -67.17 4.94 -36.87
N PHE A 4 -66.38 5.76 -36.24
CA PHE A 4 -64.93 5.81 -36.44
C PHE A 4 -64.24 4.81 -35.51
N THR A 5 -63.46 3.92 -36.08
CA THR A 5 -62.50 3.08 -35.39
C THR A 5 -61.11 3.73 -35.39
N PRO A 6 -60.41 3.85 -34.27
CA PRO A 6 -59.04 4.36 -34.28
C PRO A 6 -58.06 3.21 -34.61
N HIS A 7 -57.28 3.42 -35.65
CA HIS A 7 -56.11 2.61 -35.95
C HIS A 7 -54.98 3.01 -35.02
N ALA A 8 -54.57 2.12 -34.16
CA ALA A 8 -53.35 2.24 -33.36
C ALA A 8 -52.13 1.90 -34.23
N THR A 9 -51.38 2.91 -34.64
CA THR A 9 -50.10 2.72 -35.32
C THR A 9 -49.05 2.48 -34.25
N ALA A 10 -48.58 1.26 -34.10
CA ALA A 10 -47.45 0.90 -33.26
C ALA A 10 -46.17 1.35 -33.95
N ILE A 11 -45.54 2.41 -33.43
CA ILE A 11 -44.19 2.82 -33.82
C ILE A 11 -43.23 1.88 -33.09
N ALA A 12 -42.67 0.91 -33.80
CA ALA A 12 -41.54 0.11 -33.34
C ALA A 12 -40.30 0.99 -33.37
N ILE A 13 -39.87 1.48 -32.22
CA ILE A 13 -38.56 2.16 -32.06
C ILE A 13 -37.51 1.06 -32.11
N LEU A 14 -36.86 0.93 -33.27
CA LEU A 14 -35.69 0.10 -33.46
C LEU A 14 -34.52 0.81 -32.81
N PHE A 15 -34.14 0.43 -31.58
CA PHE A 15 -32.88 0.81 -31.00
C PHE A 15 -31.76 0.13 -31.81
N LEU A 16 -31.20 0.85 -32.77
CA LEU A 16 -29.86 0.50 -33.30
C LEU A 16 -28.88 0.70 -32.17
N ALA A 17 -28.61 -0.36 -31.40
CA ALA A 17 -27.39 -0.44 -30.63
C ALA A 17 -26.22 -0.40 -31.61
N LEU A 18 -25.56 0.76 -31.72
CA LEU A 18 -24.22 0.84 -32.29
C LEU A 18 -23.32 0.00 -31.39
N GLY A 19 -23.31 -1.31 -31.63
CA GLY A 19 -22.42 -2.25 -30.97
C GLY A 19 -20.99 -1.84 -31.32
N LEU A 20 -20.24 -1.43 -30.32
CA LEU A 20 -18.77 -1.55 -30.40
C LEU A 20 -18.49 -2.98 -30.91
N PRO A 21 -17.55 -3.17 -31.85
CA PRO A 21 -17.23 -4.52 -32.29
C PRO A 21 -16.87 -5.36 -31.06
N ALA A 22 -17.66 -6.42 -30.81
CA ALA A 22 -17.36 -7.35 -29.74
C ALA A 22 -15.91 -7.81 -29.95
N LEU A 23 -15.06 -7.62 -28.97
CA LEU A 23 -13.68 -8.10 -29.01
C LEU A 23 -13.76 -9.61 -29.17
N ALA A 24 -13.28 -10.13 -30.28
CA ALA A 24 -13.42 -11.53 -30.62
C ALA A 24 -12.74 -12.39 -29.55
N LEU A 25 -13.52 -13.31 -28.98
CA LEU A 25 -12.97 -14.36 -28.10
C LEU A 25 -11.83 -15.11 -28.83
N PRO A 26 -10.80 -15.59 -28.11
CA PRO A 26 -9.76 -16.39 -28.71
C PRO A 26 -10.35 -17.59 -29.47
N GLY A 27 -9.75 -17.96 -30.60
CA GLY A 27 -10.27 -19.02 -31.48
C GLY A 27 -10.50 -20.35 -30.72
N PRO A 28 -11.55 -21.13 -31.04
CA PRO A 28 -11.91 -22.33 -30.27
C PRO A 28 -10.83 -23.43 -30.31
N LYS A 29 -9.96 -23.40 -31.30
CA LYS A 29 -8.81 -24.33 -31.46
C LYS A 29 -7.47 -23.73 -31.04
N GLU A 30 -7.48 -22.54 -30.48
CA GLU A 30 -6.27 -21.86 -30.05
C GLU A 30 -5.75 -22.49 -28.76
N GLU A 31 -4.56 -23.07 -28.84
CA GLU A 31 -3.92 -23.75 -27.70
C GLU A 31 -3.17 -22.74 -26.86
N TRP A 32 -3.41 -22.81 -25.56
CA TRP A 32 -2.71 -22.03 -24.54
C TRP A 32 -2.02 -22.95 -23.56
N ILE A 33 -0.86 -22.50 -23.08
CA ILE A 33 -0.07 -23.20 -22.06
C ILE A 33 0.22 -22.27 -20.88
N THR A 34 0.37 -22.87 -19.72
CA THR A 34 1.00 -22.24 -18.57
C THR A 34 2.44 -22.72 -18.47
N VAL A 35 3.39 -21.77 -18.38
CA VAL A 35 4.78 -22.06 -18.07
C VAL A 35 5.10 -21.44 -16.72
N ARG A 36 5.54 -22.24 -15.77
CA ARG A 36 5.99 -21.78 -14.46
C ARG A 36 7.49 -21.92 -14.35
N THR A 37 8.16 -20.82 -14.03
CA THR A 37 9.56 -20.76 -13.65
C THR A 37 9.67 -20.68 -12.10
N ALA A 38 10.86 -20.47 -11.59
CA ALA A 38 11.04 -20.23 -10.16
C ALA A 38 10.35 -18.93 -9.66
N SER A 39 10.30 -17.89 -10.54
CA SER A 39 9.81 -16.55 -10.15
C SER A 39 8.57 -16.09 -10.92
N PHE A 40 8.22 -16.72 -12.03
CA PHE A 40 7.18 -16.23 -12.94
C PHE A 40 6.15 -17.28 -13.32
N THR A 41 4.92 -16.82 -13.59
CA THR A 41 3.87 -17.61 -14.25
C THR A 41 3.52 -16.96 -15.57
N LEU A 42 3.74 -17.69 -16.67
CA LEU A 42 3.46 -17.23 -18.03
C LEU A 42 2.26 -17.99 -18.59
N PHE A 43 1.32 -17.26 -19.20
CA PHE A 43 0.19 -17.79 -19.98
C PHE A 43 0.43 -17.46 -21.44
N SER A 44 0.41 -18.45 -22.33
CA SER A 44 0.89 -18.23 -23.69
C SER A 44 0.15 -19.05 -24.75
N ASN A 45 -0.09 -18.42 -25.91
CA ASN A 45 -0.43 -19.08 -27.16
C ASN A 45 0.73 -19.05 -28.20
N ALA A 46 1.94 -18.59 -27.79
CA ALA A 46 3.12 -18.50 -28.66
C ALA A 46 3.90 -19.81 -28.79
N GLY A 47 3.44 -20.89 -28.15
CA GLY A 47 4.06 -22.20 -28.14
C GLY A 47 5.15 -22.37 -27.07
N GLU A 48 5.46 -23.63 -26.74
CA GLU A 48 6.31 -23.99 -25.61
C GLU A 48 7.73 -23.46 -25.73
N THR A 49 8.38 -23.68 -26.88
CA THR A 49 9.79 -23.29 -27.10
C THR A 49 10.00 -21.79 -26.88
N LYS A 50 9.11 -20.95 -27.44
CA LYS A 50 9.22 -19.51 -27.33
C LYS A 50 8.95 -19.04 -25.92
N THR A 51 7.91 -19.58 -25.28
CA THR A 51 7.54 -19.21 -23.91
C THR A 51 8.61 -19.61 -22.89
N ARG A 52 9.20 -20.80 -23.04
CA ARG A 52 10.36 -21.21 -22.22
C ARG A 52 11.56 -20.28 -22.40
N GLY A 53 11.82 -19.86 -23.64
CA GLY A 53 12.89 -18.89 -23.95
C GLY A 53 12.70 -17.58 -23.20
N ILE A 54 11.49 -17.02 -23.23
CA ILE A 54 11.10 -15.80 -22.51
C ILE A 54 11.26 -15.99 -20.98
N GLY A 55 10.75 -17.08 -20.43
CA GLY A 55 10.89 -17.39 -19.02
C GLY A 55 12.35 -17.50 -18.57
N ALA A 56 13.20 -18.16 -19.38
CA ALA A 56 14.64 -18.27 -19.12
C ALA A 56 15.35 -16.91 -19.14
N ASP A 57 15.00 -16.06 -20.10
CA ASP A 57 15.61 -14.73 -20.23
C ASP A 57 15.23 -13.82 -19.05
N LEU A 58 13.98 -13.88 -18.57
CA LEU A 58 13.53 -13.16 -17.37
C LEU A 58 14.27 -13.64 -16.11
N GLU A 59 14.45 -14.96 -15.92
CA GLU A 59 15.20 -15.48 -14.77
C GLU A 59 16.68 -15.05 -14.82
N ARG A 60 17.30 -15.01 -16.00
CA ARG A 60 18.68 -14.52 -16.17
C ARG A 60 18.81 -13.04 -15.89
N LEU A 61 17.87 -12.21 -16.37
CA LEU A 61 17.84 -10.78 -16.03
C LEU A 61 17.70 -10.58 -14.54
N ARG A 62 16.79 -11.33 -13.90
CA ARG A 62 16.58 -11.30 -12.46
C ARG A 62 17.85 -11.67 -11.68
N ASP A 63 18.57 -12.72 -12.10
CA ASP A 63 19.85 -13.11 -11.50
C ASP A 63 20.90 -11.99 -11.64
N ALA A 64 21.04 -11.40 -12.82
CA ALA A 64 21.95 -10.29 -13.05
C ALA A 64 21.61 -9.06 -12.17
N LEU A 65 20.34 -8.71 -12.07
CA LEU A 65 19.88 -7.60 -11.19
C LEU A 65 20.18 -7.87 -9.73
N SER A 66 19.99 -9.10 -9.25
CA SER A 66 20.28 -9.47 -7.87
C SER A 66 21.75 -9.28 -7.47
N GLN A 67 22.65 -9.43 -8.46
CA GLN A 67 24.09 -9.27 -8.27
C GLN A 67 24.53 -7.81 -8.40
N LEU A 68 23.92 -7.05 -9.32
CA LEU A 68 24.25 -5.63 -9.55
C LEU A 68 23.68 -4.72 -8.47
N SER A 69 22.53 -5.08 -7.91
CA SER A 69 21.78 -4.26 -6.96
C SER A 69 21.17 -5.15 -5.86
N PRO A 70 22.01 -5.66 -4.94
CA PRO A 70 21.57 -6.64 -3.92
C PRO A 70 20.54 -6.08 -2.93
N GLY A 71 20.31 -4.76 -2.94
CA GLY A 71 19.27 -4.12 -2.12
C GLY A 71 17.89 -4.07 -2.77
N LEU A 72 17.76 -4.47 -4.06
CA LEU A 72 16.47 -4.44 -4.73
C LEU A 72 15.60 -5.64 -4.37
N THR A 73 14.34 -5.37 -4.09
CA THR A 73 13.29 -6.38 -3.97
C THR A 73 12.84 -6.81 -5.37
N LEU A 74 13.26 -8.01 -5.80
CA LEU A 74 12.96 -8.55 -7.13
C LEU A 74 11.70 -9.44 -7.15
N SER A 75 11.01 -9.60 -6.03
CA SER A 75 9.74 -10.31 -5.91
C SER A 75 8.66 -9.35 -5.46
N SER A 76 7.46 -9.47 -6.03
CA SER A 76 6.31 -8.71 -5.57
C SER A 76 5.47 -9.52 -4.59
N PRO A 77 4.96 -8.89 -3.53
CA PRO A 77 3.91 -9.49 -2.69
C PRO A 77 2.57 -9.62 -3.42
N THR A 78 2.47 -9.01 -4.62
CA THR A 78 1.32 -9.11 -5.51
C THR A 78 1.63 -10.09 -6.63
N PRO A 79 0.74 -11.08 -6.92
CA PRO A 79 0.96 -12.04 -7.99
C PRO A 79 1.17 -11.34 -9.33
N THR A 80 2.16 -11.81 -10.10
CA THR A 80 2.45 -11.25 -11.42
C THR A 80 2.24 -12.30 -12.48
N TYR A 81 1.38 -12.00 -13.43
CA TYR A 81 1.02 -12.85 -14.55
C TYR A 81 1.55 -12.26 -15.85
N ILE A 82 2.25 -13.08 -16.63
CA ILE A 82 2.85 -12.68 -17.91
C ILE A 82 2.07 -13.35 -19.04
N PHE A 83 1.43 -12.54 -19.89
CA PHE A 83 0.73 -13.01 -21.08
C PHE A 83 1.64 -12.89 -22.29
N VAL A 84 1.90 -14.00 -22.95
CA VAL A 84 2.74 -14.05 -24.16
C VAL A 84 1.87 -14.42 -25.35
N PHE A 85 1.54 -13.42 -26.13
CA PHE A 85 0.71 -13.56 -27.32
C PHE A 85 1.59 -13.92 -28.53
N ARG A 86 1.13 -14.87 -29.34
CA ARG A 86 1.86 -15.37 -30.51
C ARG A 86 2.22 -14.30 -31.52
N ASP A 87 1.28 -13.38 -31.79
CA ASP A 87 1.37 -12.36 -32.84
C ASP A 87 0.48 -11.14 -32.52
N ALA A 88 0.60 -10.10 -33.35
CA ALA A 88 -0.18 -8.87 -33.20
C ALA A 88 -1.70 -9.11 -33.26
N ALA A 89 -2.18 -10.05 -34.07
CA ALA A 89 -3.61 -10.34 -34.19
C ALA A 89 -4.18 -10.93 -32.90
N SER A 90 -3.43 -11.79 -32.21
CA SER A 90 -3.81 -12.36 -30.93
C SER A 90 -3.64 -11.38 -29.75
N PHE A 91 -2.70 -10.42 -29.88
CA PHE A 91 -2.41 -9.41 -28.85
C PHE A 91 -3.39 -8.22 -28.90
N GLN A 92 -3.70 -7.71 -30.09
CA GLN A 92 -4.48 -6.47 -30.29
C GLN A 92 -5.78 -6.38 -29.47
N PRO A 93 -6.59 -7.43 -29.32
CA PRO A 93 -7.79 -7.38 -28.48
C PRO A 93 -7.52 -7.04 -27.00
N TYR A 94 -6.30 -7.30 -26.54
CA TYR A 94 -5.83 -7.14 -25.16
C TYR A 94 -4.82 -6.01 -25.02
N ASP A 95 -4.58 -5.21 -26.07
CA ASP A 95 -3.69 -4.05 -26.02
C ASP A 95 -4.40 -2.85 -25.36
N ARG A 96 -3.58 -1.95 -24.79
CA ARG A 96 -4.05 -0.69 -24.23
C ARG A 96 -4.60 0.24 -25.32
N THR A 97 -5.53 1.10 -24.94
CA THR A 97 -6.06 2.14 -25.81
C THR A 97 -5.75 3.53 -25.27
N TYR A 98 -5.50 4.46 -26.19
CA TYR A 98 -5.42 5.88 -25.88
C TYR A 98 -6.38 6.64 -26.80
N ASN A 99 -7.30 7.40 -26.22
CA ASN A 99 -8.36 8.10 -26.99
C ASN A 99 -9.15 7.15 -27.93
N GLY A 100 -9.43 5.92 -27.44
CA GLY A 100 -10.19 4.91 -28.18
C GLY A 100 -9.44 4.22 -29.32
N ARG A 101 -8.11 4.42 -29.44
CA ARG A 101 -7.27 3.76 -30.43
C ARG A 101 -6.23 2.86 -29.75
N PRO A 102 -5.94 1.68 -30.28
CA PRO A 102 -4.84 0.85 -29.80
C PRO A 102 -3.52 1.63 -29.82
N LEU A 103 -2.72 1.44 -28.78
CA LEU A 103 -1.40 2.10 -28.68
C LEU A 103 -0.36 1.46 -29.61
N ASP A 104 -0.66 0.29 -30.18
CA ASP A 104 0.26 -0.50 -31.00
C ASP A 104 1.63 -0.68 -30.30
N SER A 105 1.53 -0.93 -28.99
CA SER A 105 2.68 -1.22 -28.17
C SER A 105 3.10 -2.68 -28.36
N GLY A 106 4.40 -2.97 -28.35
CA GLY A 106 4.87 -4.37 -28.39
C GLY A 106 4.57 -5.15 -27.13
N GLY A 107 4.27 -4.44 -26.06
CA GLY A 107 3.92 -4.96 -24.75
C GLY A 107 3.55 -3.84 -23.81
N TYR A 108 3.16 -4.22 -22.59
CA TYR A 108 2.91 -3.28 -21.51
C TYR A 108 2.95 -3.98 -20.15
N PHE A 109 3.20 -3.21 -19.11
CA PHE A 109 3.03 -3.57 -17.71
C PHE A 109 1.82 -2.86 -17.12
N LEU A 110 1.03 -3.59 -16.31
CA LEU A 110 -0.07 -3.03 -15.52
C LEU A 110 0.13 -3.39 -14.06
N PHE A 111 0.31 -2.39 -13.24
CA PHE A 111 0.24 -2.52 -11.81
C PHE A 111 -1.22 -2.45 -11.35
N ARG A 112 -1.67 -3.43 -10.57
CA ARG A 112 -3.02 -3.48 -10.02
C ARG A 112 -3.01 -4.01 -8.59
N GLN A 113 -4.07 -3.72 -7.87
CA GLN A 113 -4.17 -4.05 -6.45
C GLN A 113 -4.07 -5.56 -6.16
N PHE A 114 -4.61 -6.39 -7.04
CA PHE A 114 -4.73 -7.84 -6.78
C PHE A 114 -3.79 -8.70 -7.61
N ALA A 115 -3.34 -8.20 -8.72
CA ALA A 115 -2.41 -8.86 -9.61
C ALA A 115 -1.69 -7.83 -10.49
N ASN A 116 -0.43 -8.08 -10.81
CA ASN A 116 0.28 -7.36 -11.83
C ASN A 116 0.19 -8.14 -13.15
N TYR A 117 0.10 -7.42 -14.25
CA TYR A 117 0.03 -8.03 -15.57
C TYR A 117 1.14 -7.48 -16.47
N VAL A 118 1.83 -8.39 -17.14
CA VAL A 118 2.70 -8.09 -18.27
C VAL A 118 2.07 -8.73 -19.50
N ALA A 119 1.84 -7.99 -20.56
CA ALA A 119 1.33 -8.54 -21.81
C ALA A 119 2.30 -8.21 -22.95
N ILE A 120 2.64 -9.21 -23.76
CA ILE A 120 3.72 -9.14 -24.74
C ILE A 120 3.27 -9.76 -26.05
N ASN A 121 3.49 -9.05 -27.17
CA ASN A 121 3.40 -9.58 -28.50
C ASN A 121 4.74 -10.25 -28.86
N ALA A 122 4.77 -11.57 -28.88
CA ALA A 122 5.99 -12.35 -29.12
C ALA A 122 6.43 -12.40 -30.61
N ASN A 123 5.81 -11.66 -31.48
CA ASN A 123 6.19 -11.58 -32.91
C ASN A 123 6.25 -10.14 -33.43
N GLN A 124 6.63 -9.21 -32.54
CA GLN A 124 6.82 -7.82 -32.95
C GLN A 124 8.08 -7.67 -33.78
N HIS A 125 8.05 -6.81 -34.83
CA HIS A 125 9.25 -6.45 -35.55
C HIS A 125 10.22 -5.68 -34.65
N GLY A 126 11.41 -6.26 -34.39
CA GLY A 126 12.42 -5.74 -33.49
C GLY A 126 12.94 -6.80 -32.52
N ASP A 127 13.67 -6.36 -31.48
CA ASP A 127 14.12 -7.27 -30.44
C ASP A 127 12.98 -7.47 -29.40
N GLU A 128 12.21 -8.54 -29.58
CA GLU A 128 11.12 -8.93 -28.68
C GLU A 128 11.57 -9.00 -27.21
N ARG A 129 12.84 -9.34 -26.99
CA ARG A 129 13.43 -9.43 -25.66
C ARG A 129 13.58 -8.07 -25.02
N ALA A 130 13.89 -7.05 -25.80
CA ALA A 130 14.02 -5.67 -25.30
C ALA A 130 12.72 -5.21 -24.65
N ILE A 131 11.56 -5.50 -25.25
CA ILE A 131 10.25 -5.16 -24.69
C ILE A 131 10.01 -5.90 -23.37
N ILE A 132 10.30 -7.20 -23.32
CA ILE A 132 10.13 -8.02 -22.12
C ILE A 132 10.98 -7.48 -20.96
N TYR A 133 12.22 -7.13 -21.24
CA TYR A 133 13.12 -6.58 -20.24
C TYR A 133 12.67 -5.19 -19.78
N HIS A 134 12.25 -4.35 -20.71
CA HIS A 134 11.68 -3.04 -20.44
C HIS A 134 10.51 -3.13 -19.44
N GLU A 135 9.50 -3.94 -19.76
CA GLU A 135 8.32 -4.12 -18.91
C GLU A 135 8.65 -4.76 -17.56
N TYR A 136 9.63 -5.67 -17.52
CA TYR A 136 10.08 -6.24 -16.25
C TYR A 136 10.79 -5.22 -15.37
N ILE A 137 11.51 -4.26 -15.95
CA ILE A 137 12.13 -3.18 -15.15
C ILE A 137 11.07 -2.26 -14.54
N HIS A 138 9.98 -1.94 -15.24
CA HIS A 138 8.86 -1.21 -14.65
C HIS A 138 8.33 -1.93 -13.40
N TYR A 139 8.16 -3.24 -13.48
CA TYR A 139 7.79 -4.06 -12.32
C TYR A 139 8.81 -3.94 -11.17
N VAL A 140 10.10 -4.07 -11.44
CA VAL A 140 11.15 -3.98 -10.41
C VAL A 140 11.17 -2.58 -9.79
N MET A 141 11.10 -1.53 -10.59
CA MET A 141 11.09 -0.15 -10.10
C MET A 141 9.89 0.11 -9.19
N HIS A 142 8.72 -0.31 -9.60
CA HIS A 142 7.49 -0.16 -8.81
C HIS A 142 7.57 -0.84 -7.43
N ASN A 143 8.21 -2.02 -7.35
CA ASN A 143 8.37 -2.74 -6.08
C ASN A 143 9.35 -2.07 -5.11
N ASN A 144 10.22 -1.17 -5.59
CA ASN A 144 11.30 -0.61 -4.79
C ASN A 144 11.17 0.88 -4.52
N TYR A 145 10.38 1.60 -5.33
CA TYR A 145 10.26 3.05 -5.26
C TYR A 145 8.78 3.43 -5.33
N ALA A 146 8.34 4.26 -4.39
CA ALA A 146 6.94 4.69 -4.32
C ALA A 146 6.58 5.65 -5.47
N ASP A 147 7.52 6.50 -5.85
CA ASP A 147 7.32 7.53 -6.88
C ASP A 147 8.66 7.89 -7.54
N LEU A 148 8.83 7.48 -8.79
CA LEU A 148 9.94 7.89 -9.63
C LEU A 148 9.41 8.75 -10.79
N PRO A 149 10.12 9.82 -11.17
CA PRO A 149 9.76 10.60 -12.35
C PRO A 149 9.74 9.73 -13.61
N VAL A 150 8.79 10.01 -14.50
CA VAL A 150 8.56 9.21 -15.72
C VAL A 150 9.82 9.08 -16.57
N TRP A 151 10.62 10.18 -16.70
CA TRP A 151 11.89 10.13 -17.45
C TRP A 151 12.89 9.10 -16.89
N LEU A 152 12.96 8.97 -15.55
CA LEU A 152 13.87 8.01 -14.91
C LEU A 152 13.33 6.60 -15.02
N HIS A 153 12.02 6.45 -14.86
CA HIS A 153 11.33 5.17 -14.99
C HIS A 153 11.53 4.58 -16.38
N GLU A 154 11.27 5.39 -17.42
CA GLU A 154 11.46 4.97 -18.82
C GLU A 154 12.93 4.83 -19.18
N GLY A 155 13.77 5.76 -18.73
CA GLY A 155 15.21 5.70 -19.02
C GLY A 155 15.91 4.48 -18.42
N LEU A 156 15.50 4.02 -17.22
CA LEU A 156 15.97 2.76 -16.63
C LEU A 156 15.44 1.57 -17.41
N ALA A 157 14.17 1.57 -17.79
CA ALA A 157 13.56 0.51 -18.58
C ALA A 157 14.30 0.36 -19.93
N GLU A 158 14.55 1.46 -20.63
CA GLU A 158 15.34 1.48 -21.89
C GLU A 158 16.80 1.04 -21.68
N TYR A 159 17.45 1.45 -20.57
CA TYR A 159 18.83 1.04 -20.27
C TYR A 159 18.94 -0.47 -20.08
N TYR A 160 18.03 -1.07 -19.33
CA TYR A 160 18.00 -2.51 -19.08
C TYR A 160 17.37 -3.31 -20.21
N SER A 161 16.58 -2.71 -21.12
CA SER A 161 16.02 -3.37 -22.29
C SER A 161 17.09 -3.98 -23.19
N THR A 162 18.30 -3.43 -23.14
CA THR A 162 19.47 -3.90 -23.90
C THR A 162 20.20 -5.09 -23.27
N PHE A 163 19.61 -5.74 -22.26
CA PHE A 163 20.19 -6.91 -21.61
C PHE A 163 20.52 -8.01 -22.63
N LEU A 164 21.76 -8.45 -22.62
CA LEU A 164 22.25 -9.47 -23.51
C LEU A 164 23.14 -10.47 -22.75
N VAL A 165 22.88 -11.73 -22.95
CA VAL A 165 23.74 -12.81 -22.45
C VAL A 165 24.76 -13.17 -23.52
N ALA A 166 26.04 -12.96 -23.23
CA ALA A 166 27.13 -13.33 -24.11
C ALA A 166 28.12 -14.24 -23.35
N ARG A 167 28.18 -15.51 -23.70
CA ARG A 167 28.95 -16.53 -22.98
C ARG A 167 28.43 -16.68 -21.53
N ASN A 168 29.25 -16.33 -20.53
CA ASN A 168 28.90 -16.41 -19.10
C ASN A 168 28.78 -15.01 -18.47
N GLU A 169 28.47 -14.02 -19.26
CA GLU A 169 28.42 -12.62 -18.83
C GLU A 169 27.11 -11.98 -19.34
N ALA A 170 26.46 -11.23 -18.46
CA ALA A 170 25.39 -10.29 -18.85
C ALA A 170 26.01 -8.96 -19.27
N ARG A 171 25.48 -8.37 -20.31
CA ARG A 171 25.79 -7.01 -20.78
C ARG A 171 24.51 -6.19 -20.71
N ILE A 172 24.60 -5.01 -20.13
CA ILE A 172 23.46 -4.12 -19.87
C ILE A 172 23.87 -2.70 -20.22
N GLY A 173 22.97 -1.92 -20.79
CA GLY A 173 23.26 -0.55 -21.21
C GLY A 173 24.04 -0.53 -22.53
N LEU A 174 23.81 -1.48 -23.43
CA LEU A 174 24.30 -1.38 -24.79
C LEU A 174 23.60 -0.22 -25.52
N PRO A 175 24.27 0.46 -26.46
CA PRO A 175 23.63 1.55 -27.20
C PRO A 175 22.46 1.04 -28.05
N ILE A 176 21.35 1.77 -28.02
CA ILE A 176 20.20 1.56 -28.89
C ILE A 176 20.44 2.36 -30.18
N PRO A 177 20.68 1.73 -31.33
CA PRO A 177 21.13 2.42 -32.55
C PRO A 177 20.15 3.51 -33.00
N GLU A 178 18.85 3.25 -32.91
CA GLU A 178 17.78 4.17 -33.29
C GLU A 178 17.77 5.42 -32.41
N HIS A 179 17.94 5.26 -31.11
CA HIS A 179 18.04 6.37 -30.16
C HIS A 179 19.29 7.22 -30.41
N VAL A 180 20.45 6.57 -30.57
CA VAL A 180 21.71 7.26 -30.86
C VAL A 180 21.63 8.05 -32.17
N LEU A 181 21.04 7.46 -33.21
CA LEU A 181 20.86 8.14 -34.50
C LEU A 181 19.95 9.36 -34.36
N TRP A 182 18.81 9.18 -33.68
CA TRP A 182 17.84 10.27 -33.45
C TRP A 182 18.47 11.43 -32.70
N LEU A 183 19.13 11.14 -31.56
CA LEU A 183 19.74 12.15 -30.66
C LEU A 183 20.87 12.95 -31.35
N ARG A 184 21.54 12.36 -32.34
CA ARG A 184 22.58 13.06 -33.11
C ARG A 184 22.02 13.98 -34.21
N GLN A 185 20.82 13.68 -34.66
CA GLN A 185 20.17 14.42 -35.76
C GLN A 185 19.22 15.51 -35.28
N HIS A 186 18.79 15.46 -34.03
CA HIS A 186 17.77 16.37 -33.47
C HIS A 186 18.29 17.14 -32.25
N SER A 187 17.62 18.25 -31.96
CA SER A 187 17.86 18.98 -30.73
C SER A 187 17.27 18.21 -29.53
N LEU A 188 18.01 18.18 -28.43
CA LEU A 188 17.52 17.59 -27.20
C LEU A 188 16.32 18.39 -26.64
N ILE A 189 15.40 17.72 -26.00
CA ILE A 189 14.36 18.32 -25.17
C ILE A 189 15.09 19.05 -24.03
N PRO A 190 14.75 20.32 -23.69
CA PRO A 190 15.34 20.96 -22.52
C PRO A 190 15.11 20.11 -21.27
N LEU A 191 16.13 19.86 -20.47
CA LEU A 191 16.03 18.98 -19.29
C LEU A 191 14.95 19.41 -18.31
N ALA A 192 14.68 20.72 -18.20
CA ALA A 192 13.56 21.21 -17.40
C ALA A 192 12.20 20.70 -17.91
N THR A 193 12.04 20.58 -19.24
CA THR A 193 10.84 19.98 -19.84
C THR A 193 10.83 18.48 -19.65
N LEU A 194 11.95 17.78 -19.88
CA LEU A 194 12.08 16.33 -19.68
C LEU A 194 11.70 15.92 -18.26
N PHE A 195 12.15 16.67 -17.26
CA PHE A 195 11.88 16.42 -15.84
C PHE A 195 10.43 16.69 -15.44
N ALA A 196 9.73 17.55 -16.19
CA ALA A 196 8.33 17.89 -15.94
C ALA A 196 7.33 16.95 -16.64
N VAL A 197 7.80 16.01 -17.48
CA VAL A 197 6.94 15.05 -18.16
C VAL A 197 6.29 14.10 -17.15
N ASP A 198 4.97 14.00 -17.25
CA ASP A 198 4.15 13.04 -16.49
C ASP A 198 3.38 12.09 -17.45
N GLU A 199 2.64 11.14 -16.89
CA GLU A 199 1.86 10.15 -17.64
C GLU A 199 0.75 10.76 -18.54
N ARG A 200 0.39 12.03 -18.35
CA ARG A 200 -0.62 12.75 -19.13
C ARG A 200 0.00 13.64 -20.21
N SER A 201 1.29 13.84 -20.17
CA SER A 201 2.02 14.73 -21.06
C SER A 201 1.97 14.24 -22.52
N PRO A 202 1.86 15.15 -23.50
CA PRO A 202 1.93 14.81 -24.92
C PRO A 202 3.24 14.11 -25.31
N GLU A 203 4.35 14.47 -24.67
CA GLU A 203 5.68 13.89 -24.86
C GLU A 203 5.69 12.39 -24.55
N TYR A 204 4.85 11.95 -23.62
CA TYR A 204 4.73 10.54 -23.23
C TYR A 204 3.71 9.78 -24.11
N ASN A 205 2.62 10.43 -24.51
CA ASN A 205 1.47 9.78 -25.14
C ASN A 205 1.40 9.90 -26.67
N GLU A 206 1.90 11.00 -27.25
CA GLU A 206 1.84 11.20 -28.69
C GLU A 206 2.98 10.46 -29.41
N SER A 207 2.66 9.60 -30.38
CA SER A 207 3.63 8.79 -31.10
C SER A 207 4.75 9.59 -31.77
N SER A 208 4.48 10.81 -32.20
CA SER A 208 5.46 11.72 -32.83
C SER A 208 6.49 12.29 -31.83
N ARG A 209 6.16 12.39 -30.55
CA ARG A 209 6.99 12.96 -29.48
C ARG A 209 7.59 11.88 -28.58
N ARG A 210 6.87 10.77 -28.41
CA ARG A 210 7.25 9.65 -27.55
C ARG A 210 8.64 9.12 -27.86
N GLY A 211 8.98 8.93 -29.14
CA GLY A 211 10.32 8.46 -29.54
C GLY A 211 11.46 9.37 -29.08
N ALA A 212 11.25 10.71 -29.11
CA ALA A 212 12.21 11.68 -28.61
C ALA A 212 12.40 11.57 -27.10
N PHE A 213 11.29 11.49 -26.38
CA PHE A 213 11.27 11.38 -24.92
C PHE A 213 11.99 10.10 -24.44
N TYR A 214 11.71 8.96 -25.05
CA TYR A 214 12.36 7.67 -24.70
C TYR A 214 13.86 7.69 -25.02
N ALA A 215 14.24 8.21 -26.20
CA ALA A 215 15.64 8.30 -26.58
C ALA A 215 16.45 9.19 -25.61
N GLU A 216 15.89 10.31 -25.20
CA GLU A 216 16.58 11.23 -24.30
C GLU A 216 16.59 10.73 -22.85
N SER A 217 15.51 10.12 -22.38
CA SER A 217 15.45 9.45 -21.07
C SER A 217 16.50 8.33 -20.99
N TRP A 218 16.61 7.51 -22.05
CA TRP A 218 17.68 6.52 -22.16
C TRP A 218 19.07 7.17 -22.10
N ALA A 219 19.31 8.21 -22.89
CA ALA A 219 20.62 8.86 -22.96
C ALA A 219 21.04 9.46 -21.61
N LEU A 220 20.11 10.10 -20.92
CA LEU A 220 20.35 10.69 -19.61
C LEU A 220 20.68 9.60 -18.58
N VAL A 221 19.88 8.55 -18.48
CA VAL A 221 20.14 7.43 -17.56
C VAL A 221 21.45 6.73 -17.92
N HIS A 222 21.72 6.49 -19.20
CA HIS A 222 22.96 5.90 -19.66
C HIS A 222 24.17 6.79 -19.28
N TYR A 223 24.06 8.11 -19.44
CA TYR A 223 25.09 9.05 -19.03
C TYR A 223 25.30 9.05 -17.51
N LEU A 224 24.23 9.04 -16.73
CA LEU A 224 24.32 9.00 -15.27
C LEU A 224 24.98 7.73 -14.76
N ILE A 225 24.72 6.57 -15.39
CA ILE A 225 25.28 5.28 -14.98
C ILE A 225 26.73 5.10 -15.50
N SER A 226 26.98 5.43 -16.78
CA SER A 226 28.19 5.06 -17.51
C SER A 226 29.07 6.24 -17.90
N GLY A 227 28.66 7.49 -17.67
CA GLY A 227 29.36 8.68 -18.13
C GLY A 227 30.61 9.02 -17.32
N SER A 228 30.51 9.00 -16.01
CA SER A 228 31.64 9.24 -15.09
C SER A 228 31.38 8.63 -13.71
N PRO A 229 32.44 8.38 -12.89
CA PRO A 229 32.27 7.92 -11.52
C PRO A 229 31.45 8.90 -10.66
N GLU A 230 31.57 10.20 -10.92
CA GLU A 230 30.81 11.25 -10.23
C GLU A 230 29.31 11.12 -10.53
N ARG A 231 28.94 11.06 -11.81
CA ARG A 231 27.55 10.93 -12.22
C ARG A 231 26.90 9.64 -11.72
N ARG A 232 27.67 8.55 -11.67
CA ARG A 232 27.20 7.28 -11.08
C ARG A 232 26.91 7.43 -9.58
N ARG A 233 27.76 8.11 -8.82
CA ARG A 233 27.48 8.39 -7.39
C ARG A 233 26.22 9.22 -7.22
N GLN A 234 26.04 10.26 -8.04
CA GLN A 234 24.84 11.09 -8.02
C GLN A 234 23.56 10.32 -8.37
N ALA A 235 23.61 9.44 -9.37
CA ALA A 235 22.48 8.56 -9.71
C ALA A 235 22.13 7.61 -8.53
N SER A 236 23.15 7.02 -7.90
CA SER A 236 22.94 6.14 -6.75
C SER A 236 22.35 6.91 -5.56
N GLU A 237 22.81 8.13 -5.32
CA GLU A 237 22.28 8.99 -4.25
C GLU A 237 20.84 9.44 -4.56
N TYR A 238 20.52 9.74 -5.82
CA TYR A 238 19.17 10.05 -6.26
C TYR A 238 18.21 8.90 -5.93
N LEU A 239 18.56 7.68 -6.32
CA LEU A 239 17.73 6.48 -6.05
C LEU A 239 17.62 6.22 -4.53
N ARG A 240 18.70 6.40 -3.78
CA ARG A 240 18.69 6.25 -2.31
C ARG A 240 17.76 7.25 -1.63
N LEU A 241 17.79 8.51 -2.04
CA LEU A 241 16.91 9.56 -1.52
C LEU A 241 15.44 9.35 -1.94
N ALA A 242 15.21 8.89 -3.18
CA ALA A 242 13.88 8.53 -3.65
C ALA A 242 13.29 7.38 -2.81
N GLN A 243 14.08 6.33 -2.56
CA GLN A 243 13.66 5.21 -1.71
C GLN A 243 13.38 5.63 -0.25
N ALA A 244 14.09 6.66 0.23
CA ALA A 244 13.84 7.26 1.54
C ALA A 244 12.64 8.23 1.58
N GLY A 245 11.88 8.36 0.48
CA GLY A 245 10.69 9.21 0.41
C GLY A 245 10.96 10.70 0.23
N THR A 246 12.16 11.10 -0.26
CA THR A 246 12.43 12.51 -0.58
C THR A 246 11.52 12.95 -1.75
N PRO A 247 10.79 14.08 -1.63
CA PRO A 247 9.92 14.57 -2.69
C PRO A 247 10.66 14.80 -4.01
N PRO A 248 10.04 14.48 -5.17
CA PRO A 248 10.68 14.55 -6.49
C PRO A 248 11.26 15.93 -6.84
N ASP A 249 10.61 17.01 -6.44
CA ASP A 249 11.05 18.39 -6.65
C ASP A 249 12.37 18.72 -5.94
N GLN A 250 12.67 18.05 -4.82
CA GLN A 250 13.89 18.21 -4.07
C GLN A 250 15.02 17.29 -4.52
N LEU A 251 14.71 16.15 -5.12
CA LEU A 251 15.68 15.13 -5.53
C LEU A 251 16.73 15.69 -6.50
N LEU A 252 16.27 16.38 -7.55
CA LEU A 252 17.16 16.94 -8.57
C LEU A 252 18.14 17.94 -7.98
N ALA A 253 17.65 18.89 -7.17
CA ALA A 253 18.48 19.92 -6.56
C ALA A 253 19.51 19.33 -5.59
N LYS A 254 19.13 18.32 -4.79
CA LYS A 254 20.00 17.66 -3.82
C LYS A 254 21.10 16.81 -4.47
N THR A 255 20.88 16.27 -5.66
CA THR A 255 21.78 15.31 -6.31
C THR A 255 22.57 15.89 -7.46
N PHE A 256 21.95 16.68 -8.34
CA PHE A 256 22.57 17.22 -9.55
C PHE A 256 22.83 18.73 -9.49
N GLY A 257 22.41 19.39 -8.41
CA GLY A 257 22.46 20.85 -8.27
C GLY A 257 21.21 21.53 -8.84
N SER A 258 21.12 22.84 -8.58
CA SER A 258 19.96 23.64 -8.98
C SER A 258 19.99 24.14 -10.44
N ASP A 259 21.12 23.94 -11.15
CA ASP A 259 21.28 24.36 -12.56
C ASP A 259 21.33 23.15 -13.51
N PRO A 260 20.25 22.81 -14.20
CA PRO A 260 20.22 21.70 -15.17
C PRO A 260 21.05 22.01 -16.43
N ALA A 261 21.41 23.25 -16.71
CA ALA A 261 22.12 23.62 -17.95
C ALA A 261 23.53 22.98 -18.07
N LEU A 262 24.21 22.74 -16.95
CA LEU A 262 25.46 22.02 -16.96
C LEU A 262 25.26 20.56 -17.41
N LEU A 263 24.29 19.87 -16.80
CA LEU A 263 23.96 18.48 -17.13
C LEU A 263 23.52 18.35 -18.58
N GLU A 264 22.76 19.32 -19.09
CA GLU A 264 22.33 19.36 -20.50
C GLU A 264 23.50 19.49 -21.48
N ARG A 265 24.48 20.37 -21.20
CA ARG A 265 25.68 20.51 -22.03
C ARG A 265 26.53 19.22 -22.02
N GLU A 266 26.66 18.59 -20.88
CA GLU A 266 27.38 17.32 -20.76
C GLU A 266 26.66 16.21 -21.53
N LEU A 267 25.34 16.12 -21.42
CA LEU A 267 24.54 15.14 -22.16
C LEU A 267 24.68 15.33 -23.68
N ARG A 268 24.61 16.57 -24.17
CA ARG A 268 24.86 16.90 -25.59
C ARG A 268 26.20 16.40 -26.07
N THR A 269 27.23 16.56 -25.27
CA THR A 269 28.58 16.07 -25.57
C THR A 269 28.65 14.54 -25.53
N TYR A 270 27.95 13.94 -24.56
CA TYR A 270 27.93 12.50 -24.35
C TYR A 270 27.33 11.73 -25.54
N VAL A 271 26.20 12.18 -26.08
CA VAL A 271 25.52 11.51 -27.21
C VAL A 271 26.30 11.54 -28.50
N GLN A 272 27.35 12.40 -28.61
CA GLN A 272 28.25 12.45 -29.77
C GLN A 272 29.39 11.43 -29.70
N LYS A 273 29.56 10.71 -28.57
CA LYS A 273 30.60 9.67 -28.46
C LYS A 273 30.43 8.58 -29.52
N ARG A 274 31.54 8.08 -30.05
CA ARG A 274 31.52 6.95 -30.99
C ARG A 274 31.28 5.60 -30.35
N LEU A 275 31.73 5.46 -29.08
CA LEU A 275 31.61 4.23 -28.30
C LEU A 275 30.94 4.58 -26.97
N PHE A 276 30.02 3.75 -26.57
CA PHE A 276 29.35 3.80 -25.27
C PHE A 276 29.85 2.66 -24.40
N ASP A 277 30.11 2.95 -23.16
CA ASP A 277 30.41 1.93 -22.15
C ASP A 277 29.11 1.18 -21.79
N PHE A 278 29.26 -0.04 -21.28
CA PHE A 278 28.14 -0.84 -20.79
C PHE A 278 28.52 -1.58 -19.50
N THR A 279 27.52 -1.93 -18.72
CA THR A 279 27.69 -2.68 -17.49
C THR A 279 27.81 -4.18 -17.77
N ARG A 280 28.73 -4.85 -17.07
CA ARG A 280 28.91 -6.31 -17.11
C ARG A 280 28.56 -6.90 -15.77
N ALA A 281 27.84 -8.02 -15.77
CA ALA A 281 27.55 -8.81 -14.59
C ALA A 281 27.85 -10.29 -14.89
N PRO A 282 28.40 -11.06 -13.94
CA PRO A 282 28.50 -12.50 -14.09
C PRO A 282 27.07 -13.08 -14.12
N ILE A 283 26.88 -14.16 -14.89
CA ILE A 283 25.65 -14.94 -14.87
C ILE A 283 25.97 -16.27 -14.22
N ARG A 284 25.11 -16.70 -13.29
CA ARG A 284 25.19 -18.04 -12.73
C ARG A 284 24.72 -19.05 -13.80
N PRO A 285 25.54 -20.01 -14.24
CA PRO A 285 25.16 -20.98 -15.29
C PRO A 285 23.93 -21.81 -14.92
N GLU A 286 23.69 -21.97 -13.62
CA GLU A 286 22.65 -22.80 -13.02
C GLU A 286 21.45 -21.99 -12.51
N ALA A 287 21.27 -20.73 -12.94
CA ALA A 287 20.02 -20.01 -12.62
C ALA A 287 18.87 -20.95 -12.94
N ASN A 288 18.10 -21.31 -11.92
CA ASN A 288 17.13 -22.40 -11.90
C ASN A 288 16.17 -22.34 -13.10
N LEU A 289 16.56 -22.96 -14.22
CA LEU A 289 15.81 -22.98 -15.47
C LEU A 289 14.78 -24.13 -15.51
N ALA A 290 14.56 -24.80 -14.37
CA ALA A 290 13.47 -25.77 -14.26
C ALA A 290 12.15 -25.07 -14.51
N MET A 291 11.40 -25.56 -15.49
CA MET A 291 10.10 -24.99 -15.88
C MET A 291 9.07 -26.10 -15.97
N GLU A 292 7.95 -25.88 -15.29
CA GLU A 292 6.77 -26.71 -15.45
C GLU A 292 5.92 -26.16 -16.59
N VAL A 293 5.53 -27.02 -17.53
CA VAL A 293 4.63 -26.64 -18.64
C VAL A 293 3.37 -27.49 -18.57
N LYS A 294 2.22 -26.83 -18.63
CA LYS A 294 0.91 -27.48 -18.64
C LYS A 294 0.01 -26.86 -19.70
N PRO A 295 -0.77 -27.64 -20.44
CA PRO A 295 -1.83 -27.10 -21.27
C PRO A 295 -2.89 -26.44 -20.37
N MET A 296 -3.50 -25.36 -20.86
CA MET A 296 -4.58 -24.68 -20.17
C MET A 296 -5.94 -25.21 -20.62
N ALA A 297 -6.83 -25.45 -19.68
CA ALA A 297 -8.23 -25.69 -20.02
C ALA A 297 -8.85 -24.41 -20.63
N ARG A 298 -9.77 -24.60 -21.57
CA ARG A 298 -10.38 -23.48 -22.30
C ARG A 298 -11.09 -22.48 -21.38
N ALA A 299 -11.73 -22.94 -20.32
CA ALA A 299 -12.38 -22.08 -19.34
C ALA A 299 -11.36 -21.21 -18.60
N ASP A 300 -10.18 -21.76 -18.23
CA ASP A 300 -9.09 -21.02 -17.61
C ASP A 300 -8.52 -19.94 -18.53
N VAL A 301 -8.34 -20.25 -19.84
CA VAL A 301 -7.89 -19.28 -20.83
C VAL A 301 -8.82 -18.08 -20.88
N LEU A 302 -10.13 -18.34 -21.03
CA LEU A 302 -11.14 -17.30 -21.09
C LEU A 302 -11.16 -16.48 -19.79
N TYR A 303 -11.11 -17.15 -18.65
CA TYR A 303 -11.02 -16.46 -17.37
C TYR A 303 -9.80 -15.54 -17.29
N ARG A 304 -8.60 -16.02 -17.59
CA ARG A 304 -7.36 -15.23 -17.50
C ARG A 304 -7.35 -14.04 -18.44
N LEU A 305 -7.87 -14.20 -19.66
CA LEU A 305 -8.00 -13.10 -20.62
C LEU A 305 -9.10 -12.10 -20.21
N GLY A 306 -10.19 -12.58 -19.65
CA GLY A 306 -11.23 -11.74 -19.05
C GLY A 306 -10.71 -10.94 -17.85
N ASP A 307 -9.89 -11.56 -17.01
CA ASP A 307 -9.23 -10.93 -15.86
C ASP A 307 -8.29 -9.79 -16.31
N LEU A 308 -7.47 -10.02 -17.33
CA LEU A 308 -6.64 -8.99 -17.96
C LEU A 308 -7.49 -7.82 -18.51
N LEU A 309 -8.56 -8.13 -19.25
CA LEU A 309 -9.47 -7.12 -19.81
C LEU A 309 -10.17 -6.28 -18.73
N ALA A 310 -10.58 -6.90 -17.63
CA ALA A 310 -11.24 -6.21 -16.53
C ALA A 310 -10.39 -5.09 -15.96
N ASP A 311 -9.07 -5.20 -16.07
CA ASP A 311 -8.11 -4.23 -15.54
C ASP A 311 -7.53 -3.25 -16.59
N LEU A 312 -7.88 -3.41 -17.88
CA LEU A 312 -7.43 -2.49 -18.93
C LEU A 312 -8.18 -1.16 -18.98
N GLY A 313 -9.42 -1.11 -18.48
CA GLY A 313 -10.24 0.10 -18.45
C GLY A 313 -11.74 -0.18 -18.48
N ASP A 314 -12.54 0.85 -18.23
CA ASP A 314 -13.99 0.74 -18.14
C ASP A 314 -14.63 0.34 -19.48
N ASP A 315 -14.06 0.77 -20.59
CA ASP A 315 -14.45 0.43 -21.96
C ASP A 315 -14.23 -1.06 -22.29
N ARG A 316 -13.37 -1.75 -21.54
CA ARG A 316 -13.07 -3.17 -21.71
C ARG A 316 -13.91 -4.11 -20.83
N ARG A 317 -14.63 -3.58 -19.85
CA ARG A 317 -15.47 -4.38 -18.94
C ARG A 317 -16.53 -5.25 -19.64
N PRO A 318 -17.22 -4.78 -20.68
CA PRO A 318 -18.16 -5.63 -21.42
C PRO A 318 -17.50 -6.85 -22.05
N ALA A 319 -16.30 -6.68 -22.60
CA ALA A 319 -15.54 -7.78 -23.17
C ALA A 319 -15.03 -8.75 -22.09
N ALA A 320 -14.61 -8.25 -20.92
CA ALA A 320 -14.25 -9.08 -19.78
C ALA A 320 -15.44 -9.95 -19.32
N GLU A 321 -16.65 -9.35 -19.22
CA GLU A 321 -17.86 -10.06 -18.86
C GLU A 321 -18.20 -11.16 -19.87
N GLU A 322 -18.06 -10.89 -21.17
CA GLU A 322 -18.26 -11.89 -22.24
C GLU A 322 -17.30 -13.08 -22.06
N HIS A 323 -16.02 -12.82 -21.76
CA HIS A 323 -15.03 -13.86 -21.50
C HIS A 323 -15.40 -14.73 -20.30
N PHE A 324 -15.81 -14.13 -19.17
CA PHE A 324 -16.22 -14.87 -17.98
C PHE A 324 -17.47 -15.71 -18.25
N ARG A 325 -18.46 -15.17 -18.97
CA ARG A 325 -19.67 -15.92 -19.35
C ARG A 325 -19.37 -17.05 -20.33
N ALA A 326 -18.47 -16.83 -21.28
CA ALA A 326 -18.01 -17.88 -22.19
C ALA A 326 -17.29 -19.02 -21.45
N ALA A 327 -16.48 -18.69 -20.44
CA ALA A 327 -15.86 -19.69 -19.57
C ALA A 327 -16.93 -20.53 -18.82
N LEU A 328 -17.95 -19.86 -18.26
CA LEU A 328 -19.05 -20.52 -17.55
C LEU A 328 -19.97 -21.34 -18.47
N ALA A 329 -20.08 -20.98 -19.76
CA ALA A 329 -20.80 -21.79 -20.74
C ALA A 329 -20.10 -23.12 -21.03
N ILE A 330 -18.76 -23.16 -20.91
CA ILE A 330 -17.94 -24.37 -21.06
C ILE A 330 -17.90 -25.17 -19.75
N GLN A 331 -17.68 -24.47 -18.65
CA GLN A 331 -17.53 -25.05 -17.31
C GLN A 331 -18.44 -24.28 -16.32
N PRO A 332 -19.69 -24.72 -16.09
CA PRO A 332 -20.68 -24.02 -15.26
C PRO A 332 -20.30 -23.87 -13.77
N ASP A 333 -19.35 -24.65 -13.30
CA ASP A 333 -18.78 -24.61 -11.94
C ASP A 333 -17.41 -23.92 -11.85
N HIS A 334 -17.02 -23.14 -12.86
CA HIS A 334 -15.75 -22.43 -12.88
C HIS A 334 -15.74 -21.26 -11.87
N GLY A 335 -15.31 -21.54 -10.62
CA GLY A 335 -15.29 -20.57 -9.52
C GLY A 335 -14.57 -19.25 -9.83
N PRO A 336 -13.36 -19.25 -10.42
CA PRO A 336 -12.66 -18.00 -10.76
C PRO A 336 -13.46 -17.07 -11.68
N SER A 337 -14.24 -17.60 -12.64
CA SER A 337 -15.09 -16.76 -13.49
C SER A 337 -16.23 -16.10 -12.73
N PHE A 338 -16.79 -16.75 -11.70
CA PHE A 338 -17.73 -16.08 -10.80
C PHE A 338 -17.06 -14.98 -9.99
N ALA A 339 -15.82 -15.17 -9.55
CA ALA A 339 -15.06 -14.09 -8.86
C ALA A 339 -14.84 -12.90 -9.80
N GLY A 340 -14.49 -13.13 -11.06
CA GLY A 340 -14.37 -12.09 -12.09
C GLY A 340 -15.68 -11.32 -12.31
N LEU A 341 -16.82 -12.02 -12.42
CA LEU A 341 -18.14 -11.37 -12.50
C LEU A 341 -18.46 -10.57 -11.23
N GLY A 342 -18.10 -11.09 -10.05
CA GLY A 342 -18.22 -10.38 -8.78
C GLY A 342 -17.43 -9.06 -8.78
N LEU A 343 -16.20 -9.08 -9.28
CA LEU A 343 -15.36 -7.88 -9.40
C LEU A 343 -15.97 -6.85 -10.38
N LEU A 344 -16.52 -7.28 -11.50
CA LEU A 344 -17.20 -6.39 -12.43
C LEU A 344 -18.48 -5.80 -11.83
N ALA A 345 -19.25 -6.58 -11.09
CA ALA A 345 -20.45 -6.12 -10.39
C ALA A 345 -20.10 -5.09 -9.29
N GLU A 346 -19.03 -5.32 -8.54
CA GLU A 346 -18.52 -4.38 -7.53
C GLU A 346 -18.10 -3.04 -8.17
N ARG A 347 -17.34 -3.08 -9.26
CA ARG A 347 -16.92 -1.88 -10.01
C ARG A 347 -18.09 -1.14 -10.69
N ALA A 348 -19.21 -1.81 -10.87
CA ALA A 348 -20.46 -1.24 -11.40
C ALA A 348 -21.43 -0.81 -10.30
N ASP A 349 -20.97 -0.73 -9.04
CA ASP A 349 -21.79 -0.38 -7.86
C ASP A 349 -23.04 -1.28 -7.69
N ARG A 350 -22.87 -2.60 -7.91
CA ARG A 350 -23.91 -3.63 -7.74
C ARG A 350 -23.53 -4.61 -6.61
N PRO A 351 -23.53 -4.17 -5.34
CA PRO A 351 -22.94 -4.93 -4.22
C PRO A 351 -23.65 -6.26 -3.94
N ALA A 352 -24.97 -6.34 -4.13
CA ALA A 352 -25.73 -7.58 -3.92
C ALA A 352 -25.38 -8.66 -4.95
N GLU A 353 -25.16 -8.28 -6.21
CA GLU A 353 -24.73 -9.17 -7.27
C GLU A 353 -23.28 -9.62 -7.04
N ALA A 354 -22.39 -8.68 -6.67
CA ALA A 354 -21.00 -8.97 -6.33
C ALA A 354 -20.91 -10.01 -5.23
N ARG A 355 -21.67 -9.83 -4.14
CA ARG A 355 -21.72 -10.78 -3.02
C ARG A 355 -22.14 -12.17 -3.46
N THR A 356 -23.24 -12.26 -4.22
CA THR A 356 -23.75 -13.56 -4.73
C THR A 356 -22.70 -14.28 -5.57
N CYS A 357 -21.99 -13.53 -6.42
CA CYS A 357 -20.93 -14.07 -7.27
C CYS A 357 -19.73 -14.54 -6.44
N TYR A 358 -19.27 -13.75 -5.47
CA TYR A 358 -18.14 -14.13 -4.61
C TYR A 358 -18.45 -15.33 -3.71
N GLU A 359 -19.64 -15.40 -3.12
CA GLU A 359 -20.08 -16.57 -2.33
C GLU A 359 -20.06 -17.85 -3.17
N LYS A 360 -20.58 -17.77 -4.40
CA LYS A 360 -20.57 -18.90 -5.33
C LYS A 360 -19.14 -19.28 -5.72
N ALA A 361 -18.30 -18.29 -6.01
CA ALA A 361 -16.89 -18.49 -6.36
C ALA A 361 -16.14 -19.20 -5.23
N ALA A 362 -16.24 -18.71 -3.98
CA ALA A 362 -15.52 -19.25 -2.83
C ALA A 362 -15.92 -20.71 -2.52
N ARG A 363 -17.19 -21.07 -2.77
CA ARG A 363 -17.67 -22.44 -2.62
C ARG A 363 -17.13 -23.37 -3.71
N LEU A 364 -17.05 -22.89 -4.98
CA LEU A 364 -16.62 -23.67 -6.13
C LEU A 364 -15.11 -23.81 -6.25
N ALA A 365 -14.36 -22.79 -5.80
CA ALA A 365 -12.90 -22.76 -5.84
C ALA A 365 -12.30 -22.48 -4.44
N PRO A 366 -12.49 -23.40 -3.48
CA PRO A 366 -12.01 -23.19 -2.12
C PRO A 366 -10.48 -23.12 -2.03
N ASP A 367 -9.77 -23.69 -2.99
CA ASP A 367 -8.29 -23.75 -3.01
C ASP A 367 -7.66 -22.69 -3.92
N ASP A 368 -8.44 -21.72 -4.41
CA ASP A 368 -7.92 -20.55 -5.11
C ASP A 368 -7.76 -19.37 -4.13
N PHE A 369 -6.52 -18.95 -3.89
CA PHE A 369 -6.22 -17.89 -2.92
C PHE A 369 -6.86 -16.54 -3.28
N LEU A 370 -6.93 -16.20 -4.58
CA LEU A 370 -7.50 -14.93 -5.04
C LEU A 370 -9.00 -14.92 -4.87
N VAL A 371 -9.66 -16.02 -5.16
CA VAL A 371 -11.12 -16.20 -4.92
C VAL A 371 -11.42 -16.04 -3.42
N GLN A 372 -10.66 -16.70 -2.55
CA GLN A 372 -10.83 -16.58 -1.09
C GLN A 372 -10.57 -15.15 -0.59
N TYR A 373 -9.55 -14.50 -1.12
CA TYR A 373 -9.25 -13.11 -0.81
C TYR A 373 -10.39 -12.16 -1.23
N LEU A 374 -10.85 -12.25 -2.48
CA LEU A 374 -11.92 -11.37 -2.99
C LEU A 374 -13.21 -11.55 -2.19
N TYR A 375 -13.58 -12.79 -1.86
CA TYR A 375 -14.72 -13.08 -1.02
C TYR A 375 -14.55 -12.51 0.39
N GLY A 376 -13.42 -12.77 1.04
CA GLY A 376 -13.14 -12.26 2.38
C GLY A 376 -13.13 -10.73 2.43
N ARG A 377 -12.51 -10.07 1.44
CA ARG A 377 -12.50 -8.62 1.31
C ARG A 377 -13.92 -8.04 1.16
N ASN A 378 -14.75 -8.64 0.31
CA ASN A 378 -16.13 -8.19 0.09
C ASN A 378 -16.99 -8.30 1.36
N LEU A 379 -16.72 -9.28 2.22
CA LEU A 379 -17.44 -9.48 3.48
C LEU A 379 -17.07 -8.47 4.59
N ILE A 380 -15.93 -7.78 4.49
CA ILE A 380 -15.51 -6.82 5.52
C ILE A 380 -16.51 -5.66 5.63
N ASP A 381 -17.00 -5.18 4.51
CA ASP A 381 -17.93 -4.05 4.43
C ASP A 381 -19.41 -4.50 4.47
N ASP A 382 -19.66 -5.80 4.66
CA ASP A 382 -21.01 -6.34 4.75
C ASP A 382 -21.60 -6.17 6.16
N PRO A 383 -22.72 -5.43 6.34
CA PRO A 383 -23.36 -5.23 7.64
C PRO A 383 -24.06 -6.49 8.20
N GLY A 384 -24.07 -7.60 7.45
CA GLY A 384 -24.73 -8.84 7.85
C GLY A 384 -24.10 -9.47 9.10
N ALA A 385 -24.93 -10.05 9.96
CA ALA A 385 -24.45 -10.76 11.14
C ALA A 385 -23.47 -11.88 10.78
N GLY A 386 -22.30 -11.91 11.43
CA GLY A 386 -21.25 -12.92 11.20
C GLY A 386 -20.45 -12.71 9.92
N SER A 387 -20.62 -11.60 9.20
CA SER A 387 -19.84 -11.31 7.98
C SER A 387 -18.36 -11.20 8.28
N LEU A 388 -17.98 -10.57 9.38
CA LEU A 388 -16.58 -10.40 9.76
C LEU A 388 -15.89 -11.74 10.10
N GLN A 389 -16.59 -12.67 10.76
CA GLN A 389 -16.08 -14.01 11.04
C GLN A 389 -15.88 -14.81 9.75
N ARG A 390 -16.84 -14.71 8.80
CA ARG A 390 -16.71 -15.34 7.48
C ARG A 390 -15.57 -14.72 6.67
N ALA A 391 -15.41 -13.39 6.72
CA ALA A 391 -14.28 -12.68 6.11
C ALA A 391 -12.95 -13.20 6.65
N ARG A 392 -12.82 -13.31 7.97
CA ARG A 392 -11.63 -13.84 8.64
C ARG A 392 -11.31 -15.25 8.20
N ALA A 393 -12.30 -16.15 8.17
CA ALA A 393 -12.11 -17.53 7.72
C ALA A 393 -11.61 -17.61 6.26
N ALA A 394 -12.20 -16.82 5.35
CA ALA A 394 -11.80 -16.76 3.95
C ALA A 394 -10.38 -16.18 3.79
N LEU A 395 -10.06 -15.09 4.48
CA LEU A 395 -8.73 -14.47 4.43
C LEU A 395 -7.64 -15.36 5.07
N THR A 396 -7.95 -16.07 6.15
CA THR A 396 -7.05 -17.08 6.74
C THR A 396 -6.74 -18.17 5.71
N ARG A 397 -7.73 -18.62 4.95
CA ARG A 397 -7.50 -19.59 3.88
C ARG A 397 -6.67 -18.98 2.74
N ALA A 398 -6.92 -17.73 2.35
CA ALA A 398 -6.13 -17.04 1.33
C ALA A 398 -4.64 -16.95 1.70
N VAL A 399 -4.30 -16.56 2.94
CA VAL A 399 -2.90 -16.48 3.40
C VAL A 399 -2.26 -17.86 3.58
N ALA A 400 -3.03 -18.90 3.90
CA ALA A 400 -2.54 -20.26 3.96
C ALA A 400 -2.18 -20.80 2.56
N LEU A 401 -2.99 -20.48 1.54
CA LEU A 401 -2.75 -20.84 0.15
C LEU A 401 -1.63 -20.05 -0.49
N ARG A 402 -1.47 -18.78 -0.10
CA ARG A 402 -0.44 -17.87 -0.61
C ARG A 402 0.14 -16.97 0.47
N PRO A 403 1.14 -17.46 1.22
CA PRO A 403 1.73 -16.75 2.37
C PRO A 403 2.47 -15.45 2.03
N ASP A 404 2.88 -15.27 0.77
CA ASP A 404 3.55 -14.08 0.25
C ASP A 404 2.59 -12.99 -0.27
N PHE A 405 1.26 -13.23 -0.22
CA PHE A 405 0.27 -12.24 -0.67
C PHE A 405 -0.06 -11.25 0.46
N GLY A 406 0.67 -10.11 0.47
CA GLY A 406 0.60 -9.09 1.52
C GLY A 406 -0.78 -8.48 1.75
N GLU A 407 -1.57 -8.28 0.68
CA GLU A 407 -2.92 -7.73 0.76
C GLU A 407 -3.88 -8.61 1.59
N ALA A 408 -3.75 -9.93 1.49
CA ALA A 408 -4.60 -10.83 2.29
C ALA A 408 -4.25 -10.73 3.78
N TRP A 409 -2.97 -10.62 4.13
CA TRP A 409 -2.52 -10.41 5.50
C TRP A 409 -3.01 -9.06 6.06
N ALA A 410 -2.93 -8.00 5.26
CA ALA A 410 -3.43 -6.68 5.65
C ALA A 410 -4.94 -6.70 5.95
N ARG A 411 -5.72 -7.31 5.07
CA ARG A 411 -7.16 -7.44 5.27
C ARG A 411 -7.51 -8.38 6.44
N LEU A 412 -6.75 -9.46 6.63
CA LEU A 412 -6.93 -10.35 7.78
C LEU A 412 -6.73 -9.58 9.09
N GLY A 413 -5.62 -8.85 9.22
CA GLY A 413 -5.36 -8.01 10.39
C GLY A 413 -6.46 -6.97 10.64
N TYR A 414 -6.97 -6.35 9.58
CA TYR A 414 -8.07 -5.39 9.67
C TYR A 414 -9.36 -6.00 10.25
N THR A 415 -9.65 -7.28 9.99
CA THR A 415 -10.87 -7.93 10.53
C THR A 415 -10.91 -8.03 12.04
N TYR A 416 -9.79 -7.84 12.73
CA TYR A 416 -9.71 -7.89 14.19
C TYR A 416 -9.88 -6.51 14.85
N GLN A 417 -9.83 -5.41 14.10
CA GLN A 417 -9.88 -4.06 14.68
C GLN A 417 -11.11 -3.77 15.57
N PRO A 418 -12.32 -4.25 15.24
CA PRO A 418 -13.50 -4.02 16.07
C PRO A 418 -13.50 -4.81 17.39
N GLU A 419 -12.59 -5.75 17.60
CA GLU A 419 -12.53 -6.54 18.83
C GLU A 419 -12.02 -5.70 19.99
N GLU A 420 -12.60 -5.85 21.16
CA GLU A 420 -12.20 -5.13 22.38
C GLU A 420 -10.78 -5.55 22.78
N GLU A 421 -10.51 -6.84 22.79
CA GLU A 421 -9.18 -7.41 23.02
C GLU A 421 -8.62 -7.99 21.72
N LEU A 422 -7.47 -7.49 21.29
CA LEU A 422 -6.81 -7.98 20.09
C LEU A 422 -6.05 -9.27 20.36
N PRO A 423 -6.36 -10.37 19.66
CA PRO A 423 -5.61 -11.62 19.78
C PRO A 423 -4.22 -11.50 19.12
N ALA A 424 -3.30 -12.39 19.50
CA ALA A 424 -1.94 -12.41 18.97
C ALA A 424 -1.91 -12.59 17.43
N GLU A 425 -2.88 -13.28 16.88
CA GLU A 425 -3.06 -13.51 15.44
C GLU A 425 -3.28 -12.20 14.67
N ALA A 426 -3.93 -11.21 15.29
CA ALA A 426 -4.12 -9.88 14.70
C ALA A 426 -2.78 -9.17 14.50
N ILE A 427 -1.94 -9.18 15.52
CA ILE A 427 -0.60 -8.58 15.48
C ILE A 427 0.26 -9.31 14.46
N GLN A 428 0.28 -10.64 14.48
CA GLN A 428 1.04 -11.47 13.54
C GLN A 428 0.63 -11.19 12.08
N ALA A 429 -0.66 -11.03 11.82
CA ALA A 429 -1.16 -10.70 10.49
C ALA A 429 -0.68 -9.32 10.03
N LEU A 430 -0.77 -8.30 10.89
CA LEU A 430 -0.31 -6.94 10.58
C LEU A 430 1.22 -6.83 10.46
N GLU A 431 1.99 -7.52 11.32
CA GLU A 431 3.46 -7.58 11.20
C GLU A 431 3.88 -8.23 9.87
N THR A 432 3.19 -9.32 9.49
CA THR A 432 3.45 -9.99 8.21
C THR A 432 3.08 -9.10 7.02
N ALA A 433 1.91 -8.43 7.10
CA ALA A 433 1.49 -7.48 6.08
C ALA A 433 2.49 -6.33 5.93
N HIS A 434 2.92 -5.71 7.04
CA HIS A 434 3.89 -4.61 6.99
C HIS A 434 5.25 -5.03 6.43
N ARG A 435 5.72 -6.23 6.78
CA ARG A 435 6.96 -6.78 6.20
C ARG A 435 6.85 -7.03 4.69
N LEU A 436 5.68 -7.45 4.19
CA LEU A 436 5.43 -7.69 2.77
C LEU A 436 5.11 -6.40 1.99
N LEU A 437 4.51 -5.42 2.65
CA LEU A 437 4.03 -4.16 2.08
C LEU A 437 4.62 -2.95 2.85
N PRO A 438 5.95 -2.76 2.89
CA PRO A 438 6.58 -1.76 3.76
C PRO A 438 6.22 -0.31 3.40
N SER A 439 5.82 -0.05 2.16
CA SER A 439 5.40 1.29 1.69
C SER A 439 3.92 1.62 1.97
N ARG A 440 3.12 0.65 2.46
CA ARG A 440 1.70 0.83 2.75
C ARG A 440 1.51 1.48 4.13
N MET A 441 1.30 2.78 4.13
CA MET A 441 1.16 3.55 5.37
C MET A 441 -0.10 3.20 6.17
N ASP A 442 -1.18 2.79 5.52
CA ASP A 442 -2.38 2.29 6.18
C ASP A 442 -2.12 0.97 6.96
N VAL A 443 -1.26 0.09 6.44
CA VAL A 443 -0.83 -1.13 7.14
C VAL A 443 0.04 -0.78 8.35
N ALA A 444 1.01 0.13 8.17
CA ALA A 444 1.87 0.61 9.25
C ALA A 444 1.05 1.31 10.36
N HIS A 445 0.07 2.13 9.98
CA HIS A 445 -0.86 2.76 10.92
C HIS A 445 -1.65 1.72 11.72
N ASN A 446 -2.28 0.76 11.05
CA ASN A 446 -3.05 -0.28 11.71
C ASN A 446 -2.19 -1.13 12.67
N LEU A 447 -0.94 -1.40 12.30
CA LEU A 447 0.02 -2.10 13.15
C LEU A 447 0.41 -1.25 14.37
N ALA A 448 0.65 0.06 14.19
CA ALA A 448 0.96 0.97 15.29
C ALA A 448 -0.19 1.04 16.31
N VAL A 449 -1.43 1.14 15.82
CA VAL A 449 -2.65 1.12 16.65
C VAL A 449 -2.79 -0.23 17.37
N ALA A 450 -2.54 -1.35 16.70
CA ALA A 450 -2.60 -2.67 17.32
C ALA A 450 -1.54 -2.84 18.43
N TYR A 451 -0.31 -2.38 18.19
CA TYR A 451 0.74 -2.36 19.21
C TYR A 451 0.35 -1.49 20.42
N ALA A 452 -0.22 -0.31 20.19
CA ALA A 452 -0.68 0.55 21.25
C ALA A 452 -1.75 -0.14 22.12
N ARG A 453 -2.78 -0.68 21.49
CA ARG A 453 -3.90 -1.37 22.17
C ARG A 453 -3.50 -2.62 22.93
N THR A 454 -2.34 -3.21 22.63
CA THR A 454 -1.85 -4.42 23.29
C THR A 454 -0.65 -4.16 24.22
N GLY A 455 -0.41 -2.88 24.58
CA GLY A 455 0.65 -2.50 25.50
C GLY A 455 2.08 -2.58 24.95
N HIS A 456 2.25 -2.79 23.63
CA HIS A 456 3.56 -2.79 23.00
C HIS A 456 4.02 -1.36 22.65
N THR A 457 3.94 -0.45 23.64
CA THR A 457 4.13 1.00 23.50
C THR A 457 5.41 1.35 22.73
N ARG A 458 6.56 0.74 23.08
CA ARG A 458 7.84 1.03 22.41
C ARG A 458 7.83 0.68 20.93
N LYS A 459 7.23 -0.46 20.55
CA LYS A 459 7.11 -0.84 19.12
C LYS A 459 6.20 0.12 18.37
N ALA A 460 5.11 0.57 19.00
CA ALA A 460 4.21 1.56 18.41
C ALA A 460 4.92 2.90 18.19
N GLU A 461 5.63 3.42 19.19
CA GLU A 461 6.42 4.66 19.09
C GLU A 461 7.49 4.56 17.99
N GLU A 462 8.26 3.47 17.95
CA GLU A 462 9.28 3.25 16.92
C GLU A 462 8.67 3.25 15.52
N LEU A 463 7.52 2.62 15.32
CA LEU A 463 6.81 2.57 14.04
C LEU A 463 6.25 3.94 13.64
N ILE A 464 5.67 4.67 14.59
CA ILE A 464 5.17 6.03 14.36
C ILE A 464 6.31 6.96 13.93
N GLU A 465 7.39 7.03 14.71
CA GLU A 465 8.45 8.01 14.47
C GLU A 465 9.33 7.66 13.27
N ARG A 466 9.60 6.38 13.01
CA ARG A 466 10.48 5.97 11.91
C ARG A 466 9.79 5.74 10.58
N VAL A 467 8.50 5.38 10.59
CA VAL A 467 7.77 5.01 9.37
C VAL A 467 6.65 5.99 9.06
N LEU A 468 5.75 6.27 10.02
CA LEU A 468 4.59 7.11 9.75
C LEU A 468 4.97 8.59 9.62
N VAL A 469 5.73 9.15 10.56
CA VAL A 469 6.10 10.58 10.56
C VAL A 469 6.75 11.05 9.26
N PRO A 470 7.68 10.29 8.65
CA PRO A 470 8.28 10.70 7.38
C PRO A 470 7.36 10.63 6.15
N GLN A 471 6.32 9.77 6.16
CA GLN A 471 5.65 9.37 4.93
C GLN A 471 4.12 9.36 4.98
N ALA A 472 3.50 9.21 6.18
CA ALA A 472 2.06 9.09 6.30
C ALA A 472 1.35 10.45 6.34
N PRO A 473 0.06 10.52 5.94
CA PRO A 473 -0.79 11.68 6.16
C PRO A 473 -0.88 12.07 7.64
N PRO A 474 -0.95 13.36 7.97
CA PRO A 474 -0.99 13.83 9.36
C PRO A 474 -2.08 13.19 10.22
N GLU A 475 -3.26 12.92 9.64
CA GLU A 475 -4.36 12.27 10.33
C GLU A 475 -4.05 10.84 10.79
N GLN A 476 -3.27 10.07 10.02
CA GLN A 476 -2.84 8.72 10.42
C GLN A 476 -1.83 8.78 11.55
N ILE A 477 -0.89 9.73 11.49
CA ILE A 477 0.10 9.94 12.55
C ILE A 477 -0.61 10.32 13.85
N GLU A 478 -1.53 11.27 13.78
CA GLU A 478 -2.31 11.73 14.92
C GLU A 478 -3.15 10.59 15.51
N SER A 479 -3.86 9.84 14.67
CA SER A 479 -4.66 8.68 15.10
C SER A 479 -3.81 7.62 15.81
N ALA A 480 -2.62 7.30 15.30
CA ALA A 480 -1.72 6.34 15.95
C ALA A 480 -1.17 6.86 17.30
N ARG A 481 -0.86 8.15 17.41
CA ARG A 481 -0.44 8.79 18.67
C ARG A 481 -1.57 8.82 19.69
N GLU A 482 -2.80 9.11 19.27
CA GLU A 482 -3.96 9.07 20.17
C GLU A 482 -4.23 7.65 20.69
N ALA A 483 -4.01 6.60 19.88
CA ALA A 483 -4.13 5.21 20.34
C ALA A 483 -3.13 4.86 21.47
N LEU A 484 -1.92 5.41 21.44
CA LEU A 484 -0.97 5.29 22.56
C LEU A 484 -1.49 5.98 23.82
N LEU A 485 -2.11 7.14 23.67
CA LEU A 485 -2.69 7.87 24.80
C LEU A 485 -3.94 7.19 25.36
N ASP A 486 -4.66 6.39 24.58
CA ASP A 486 -5.78 5.58 25.06
C ASP A 486 -5.30 4.51 26.05
N GLU A 487 -4.17 3.88 25.80
CA GLU A 487 -3.56 2.91 26.71
C GLU A 487 -3.10 3.57 28.02
N ASP A 488 -2.42 4.71 27.93
CA ASP A 488 -2.03 5.49 29.11
C ASP A 488 -3.26 5.91 29.92
N HIS A 489 -4.36 6.30 29.26
CA HIS A 489 -5.62 6.64 29.92
C HIS A 489 -6.24 5.43 30.62
N ARG A 490 -6.33 4.28 29.95
CA ARG A 490 -6.83 3.03 30.53
C ARG A 490 -6.02 2.64 31.77
N ARG A 491 -4.69 2.74 31.71
CA ARG A 491 -3.81 2.50 32.85
C ARG A 491 -4.06 3.47 34.01
N ALA A 492 -4.38 4.74 33.72
CA ALA A 492 -4.73 5.72 34.74
C ALA A 492 -6.05 5.34 35.45
N GLU A 493 -7.06 4.86 34.71
CA GLU A 493 -8.32 4.41 35.32
C GLU A 493 -8.11 3.15 36.19
N GLU A 494 -7.27 2.20 35.78
CA GLU A 494 -6.89 1.07 36.63
C GLU A 494 -6.21 1.51 37.93
N LEU A 495 -5.32 2.48 37.87
CA LEU A 495 -4.68 3.06 39.05
C LEU A 495 -5.69 3.77 39.97
N ILE A 496 -6.76 4.35 39.42
CA ILE A 496 -7.87 4.93 40.22
C ILE A 496 -8.62 3.84 40.97
N ASP A 497 -8.94 2.72 40.30
CA ASP A 497 -9.60 1.57 40.89
C ASP A 497 -8.73 0.93 41.99
N GLU A 498 -7.42 0.93 41.83
CA GLU A 498 -6.43 0.51 42.83
C GLU A 498 -6.23 1.56 43.95
N GLN A 499 -6.94 2.68 43.93
CA GLN A 499 -6.82 3.82 44.85
C GLN A 499 -5.43 4.51 44.83
N LYS A 500 -4.66 4.34 43.79
CA LYS A 500 -3.35 4.98 43.57
C LYS A 500 -3.49 6.36 42.88
N PHE A 501 -4.27 7.26 43.52
CA PHE A 501 -4.69 8.53 42.93
C PHE A 501 -3.53 9.43 42.48
N ALA A 502 -2.41 9.45 43.20
CA ALA A 502 -1.26 10.30 42.84
C ALA A 502 -0.59 9.84 41.52
N GLU A 503 -0.45 8.52 41.32
CA GLU A 503 0.10 7.94 40.10
C GLU A 503 -0.86 8.17 38.93
N ALA A 504 -2.15 7.94 39.14
CA ALA A 504 -3.22 8.19 38.17
C ALA A 504 -3.23 9.65 37.69
N LEU A 505 -3.17 10.61 38.62
CA LEU A 505 -3.11 12.04 38.29
C LEU A 505 -1.91 12.40 37.42
N SER A 506 -0.73 11.88 37.77
CA SER A 506 0.48 12.09 36.97
C SER A 506 0.28 11.61 35.52
N LEU A 507 -0.31 10.44 35.33
CA LEU A 507 -0.55 9.85 34.03
C LEU A 507 -1.63 10.61 33.25
N LEU A 508 -2.77 10.97 33.89
CA LEU A 508 -3.82 11.79 33.25
C LEU A 508 -3.31 13.17 32.82
N GLN A 509 -2.44 13.79 33.60
CA GLN A 509 -1.80 15.06 33.22
C GLN A 509 -0.88 14.91 32.01
N GLN A 510 -0.14 13.81 31.89
CA GLN A 510 0.69 13.53 30.72
C GLN A 510 -0.18 13.31 29.48
N VAL A 511 -1.26 12.52 29.58
CA VAL A 511 -2.21 12.31 28.48
C VAL A 511 -2.83 13.64 28.04
N LYS A 512 -3.27 14.49 28.99
CA LYS A 512 -3.82 15.82 28.72
C LYS A 512 -2.82 16.72 27.97
N ALA A 513 -1.55 16.67 28.34
CA ALA A 513 -0.49 17.50 27.72
C ALA A 513 -0.17 17.06 26.28
N LYS A 514 -0.29 15.76 25.98
CA LYS A 514 0.09 15.18 24.69
C LYS A 514 -1.06 15.11 23.68
N THR A 515 -2.32 15.04 24.14
CA THR A 515 -3.47 14.92 23.22
C THR A 515 -3.65 16.19 22.38
N SER A 516 -3.87 16.00 21.07
CA SER A 516 -4.21 17.07 20.14
C SER A 516 -5.71 17.42 20.17
N ARG A 517 -6.57 16.48 20.64
CA ARG A 517 -8.03 16.61 20.62
C ARG A 517 -8.54 17.53 21.73
N ALA A 518 -9.15 18.65 21.36
CA ALA A 518 -9.67 19.63 22.31
C ALA A 518 -10.75 19.06 23.25
N THR A 519 -11.68 18.26 22.70
CA THR A 519 -12.74 17.63 23.50
C THR A 519 -12.19 16.64 24.54
N ARG A 520 -11.18 15.85 24.16
CA ARG A 520 -10.49 14.93 25.09
C ARG A 520 -9.77 15.69 26.20
N ARG A 521 -9.13 16.81 25.85
CA ARG A 521 -8.42 17.66 26.82
C ARG A 521 -9.37 18.20 27.88
N GLU A 522 -10.56 18.62 27.49
CA GLU A 522 -11.61 19.10 28.40
C GLU A 522 -12.14 17.98 29.33
N GLN A 523 -12.40 16.80 28.78
CA GLN A 523 -12.81 15.62 29.55
C GLN A 523 -11.75 15.21 30.59
N LEU A 524 -10.47 15.19 30.16
CA LEU A 524 -9.35 14.89 31.07
C LEU A 524 -9.20 15.95 32.15
N GLU A 525 -9.46 17.23 31.89
CA GLU A 525 -9.42 18.29 32.89
C GLU A 525 -10.47 18.06 33.97
N GLN A 526 -11.70 17.75 33.59
CA GLN A 526 -12.77 17.41 34.51
C GLN A 526 -12.41 16.18 35.37
N ARG A 527 -11.87 15.13 34.73
CA ARG A 527 -11.47 13.90 35.41
C ARG A 527 -10.33 14.13 36.41
N ILE A 528 -9.32 14.89 36.02
CA ILE A 528 -8.19 15.29 36.88
C ILE A 528 -8.72 16.04 38.11
N ASP A 529 -9.66 16.97 37.96
CA ASP A 529 -10.25 17.72 39.06
C ASP A 529 -11.06 16.84 40.02
N GLU A 530 -11.75 15.81 39.51
CA GLU A 530 -12.47 14.82 40.33
C GLU A 530 -11.49 14.02 41.19
N ILE A 531 -10.42 13.46 40.55
CA ILE A 531 -9.44 12.64 41.26
C ILE A 531 -8.63 13.47 42.24
N GLN A 532 -8.30 14.73 41.90
CA GLN A 532 -7.63 15.64 42.84
C GLN A 532 -8.48 15.90 44.07
N ARG A 533 -9.80 16.10 43.92
CA ARG A 533 -10.73 16.26 45.07
C ARG A 533 -10.78 15.01 45.93
N ALA A 534 -10.79 13.81 45.32
CA ALA A 534 -10.76 12.55 46.08
C ALA A 534 -9.45 12.37 46.86
N LEU A 535 -8.31 12.71 46.25
CA LEU A 535 -6.99 12.67 46.90
C LEU A 535 -6.91 13.65 48.08
N ASP A 536 -7.36 14.90 47.87
CA ASP A 536 -7.41 15.93 48.91
C ASP A 536 -8.30 15.47 50.08
N PHE A 537 -9.46 14.85 49.79
CA PHE A 537 -10.36 14.30 50.81
C PHE A 537 -9.69 13.18 51.62
N ASN A 538 -9.07 12.20 50.97
CA ASN A 538 -8.39 11.10 51.63
C ASN A 538 -7.23 11.59 52.51
N THR A 539 -6.45 12.54 52.03
CA THR A 539 -5.35 13.16 52.77
C THR A 539 -5.87 13.91 53.98
N PHE A 540 -7.00 14.63 53.86
CA PHE A 540 -7.65 15.29 54.98
C PHE A 540 -8.09 14.28 56.03
N VAL A 541 -8.82 13.23 55.66
CA VAL A 541 -9.33 12.19 56.57
C VAL A 541 -8.19 11.51 57.31
N GLU A 542 -7.12 11.16 56.62
CA GLU A 542 -5.94 10.53 57.24
C GLU A 542 -5.32 11.44 58.33
N ARG A 543 -5.01 12.69 57.98
CA ARG A 543 -4.41 13.66 58.92
C ARG A 543 -5.35 14.02 60.05
N TYR A 544 -6.66 14.15 59.77
CA TYR A 544 -7.66 14.43 60.76
C TYR A 544 -7.77 13.29 61.77
N ASN A 545 -7.78 12.03 61.31
CA ASN A 545 -7.80 10.87 62.21
C ASN A 545 -6.51 10.73 63.00
N GLN A 546 -5.35 11.01 62.42
CA GLN A 546 -4.07 11.04 63.13
C GLN A 546 -4.07 12.09 64.23
N ALA A 547 -4.66 13.26 64.01
CA ALA A 547 -4.82 14.29 65.01
C ALA A 547 -5.74 13.84 66.16
N ILE A 548 -6.85 13.14 65.84
CA ILE A 548 -7.75 12.56 66.90
C ILE A 548 -7.00 11.55 67.75
N GLU A 549 -6.21 10.65 67.13
CA GLU A 549 -5.41 9.66 67.86
C GLU A 549 -4.40 10.32 68.80
N LEU A 550 -3.70 11.36 68.39
CA LEU A 550 -2.77 12.11 69.21
C LEU A 550 -3.47 12.80 70.35
N ALA A 551 -4.65 13.40 70.10
CA ALA A 551 -5.46 14.03 71.12
C ALA A 551 -5.93 13.02 72.19
N ASN A 552 -6.38 11.83 71.76
CA ASN A 552 -6.82 10.76 72.64
C ASN A 552 -5.68 10.18 73.51
N ARG A 553 -4.42 10.26 73.01
CA ARG A 553 -3.21 9.90 73.80
C ARG A 553 -2.70 11.04 74.68
N GLY A 554 -3.43 12.17 74.79
CA GLY A 554 -3.03 13.33 75.55
C GLY A 554 -2.03 14.27 74.88
N ASN A 555 -1.59 13.99 73.68
CA ASN A 555 -0.70 14.88 72.97
C ASN A 555 -1.45 15.96 72.17
N VAL A 556 -2.08 16.88 72.93
CA VAL A 556 -2.90 17.98 72.38
C VAL A 556 -2.05 18.90 71.44
N LYS A 557 -0.79 19.19 71.80
CA LYS A 557 0.07 20.03 70.95
C LYS A 557 0.36 19.40 69.62
N GLY A 558 0.66 18.09 69.56
CA GLY A 558 0.86 17.35 68.35
C GLY A 558 -0.39 17.28 67.48
N ALA A 559 -1.56 17.09 68.07
CA ALA A 559 -2.84 17.11 67.34
C ALA A 559 -3.12 18.47 66.69
N ILE A 560 -2.92 19.58 67.37
CA ILE A 560 -3.10 20.94 66.84
C ILE A 560 -2.08 21.20 65.70
N ALA A 561 -0.84 20.79 65.84
CA ALA A 561 0.20 20.97 64.80
C ALA A 561 -0.12 20.23 63.49
N ILE A 562 -0.87 19.13 63.54
CA ILE A 562 -1.37 18.43 62.34
C ILE A 562 -2.61 19.14 61.75
N LEU A 563 -3.50 19.69 62.59
CA LEU A 563 -4.76 20.30 62.15
C LEU A 563 -4.57 21.71 61.57
N GLU A 564 -3.64 22.53 62.13
CA GLU A 564 -3.43 23.91 61.66
C GLU A 564 -3.10 24.03 60.17
N PRO A 565 -2.20 23.21 59.58
CA PRO A 565 -1.96 23.22 58.14
C PRO A 565 -3.22 22.91 57.32
N LEU A 566 -4.14 22.05 57.83
CA LEU A 566 -5.36 21.68 57.11
C LEU A 566 -6.30 22.88 56.90
N LEU A 567 -6.23 23.92 57.75
CA LEU A 567 -7.03 25.13 57.56
C LEU A 567 -6.69 25.93 56.31
N THR A 568 -5.47 25.77 55.78
CA THR A 568 -4.97 26.50 54.62
C THR A 568 -4.76 25.63 53.40
N THR A 569 -4.55 24.33 53.58
CA THR A 569 -4.26 23.39 52.45
C THR A 569 -5.50 22.70 51.93
N THR A 570 -6.60 22.64 52.75
CA THR A 570 -7.85 21.97 52.36
C THR A 570 -8.73 22.90 51.53
N ARG A 571 -9.19 22.45 50.37
CA ARG A 571 -10.07 23.23 49.48
C ARG A 571 -11.54 23.21 49.86
N ASP A 572 -12.00 22.16 50.55
CA ASP A 572 -13.40 21.99 50.94
C ASP A 572 -13.71 22.79 52.22
N PRO A 573 -14.63 23.80 52.18
CA PRO A 573 -14.98 24.62 53.34
C PRO A 573 -15.53 23.80 54.49
N ALA A 574 -16.25 22.69 54.25
CA ALA A 574 -16.80 21.86 55.31
C ALA A 574 -15.70 21.11 56.08
N GLN A 575 -14.66 20.68 55.43
CA GLN A 575 -13.50 20.05 56.04
C GLN A 575 -12.67 21.06 56.85
N VAL A 576 -12.48 22.26 56.32
CA VAL A 576 -11.81 23.37 57.04
C VAL A 576 -12.55 23.66 58.31
N GLU A 577 -13.89 23.72 58.28
CA GLU A 577 -14.69 23.99 59.47
C GLU A 577 -14.63 22.85 60.50
N ARG A 578 -14.59 21.59 60.06
CA ARG A 578 -14.37 20.44 60.96
C ARG A 578 -13.00 20.51 61.63
N ALA A 579 -11.93 20.84 60.89
CA ALA A 579 -10.60 21.00 61.47
C ALA A 579 -10.58 22.16 62.51
N ARG A 580 -11.20 23.29 62.18
CA ARG A 580 -11.30 24.46 63.05
C ARG A 580 -12.04 24.12 64.34
N THR A 581 -13.20 23.49 64.23
CA THR A 581 -14.00 23.07 65.37
C THR A 581 -13.21 22.13 66.29
N LEU A 582 -12.44 21.20 65.73
CA LEU A 582 -11.62 20.29 66.53
C LEU A 582 -10.47 21.03 67.23
N ILE A 583 -9.80 21.96 66.56
CA ILE A 583 -8.77 22.82 67.19
C ILE A 583 -9.34 23.61 68.37
N GLU A 584 -10.51 24.21 68.18
CA GLU A 584 -11.18 24.97 69.25
C GLU A 584 -11.53 24.10 70.48
N ARG A 585 -11.99 22.88 70.26
CA ARG A 585 -12.27 21.91 71.34
C ARG A 585 -11.02 21.45 72.09
N LEU A 586 -9.87 21.35 71.37
CA LEU A 586 -8.61 20.92 71.97
C LEU A 586 -7.86 22.03 72.69
N ARG A 587 -8.15 23.31 72.42
CA ARG A 587 -7.55 24.44 73.13
C ARG A 587 -8.17 24.52 74.52
N PRO A 588 -7.35 24.56 75.59
CA PRO A 588 -7.91 24.71 76.98
C PRO A 588 -8.71 26.02 77.09
N PRO A 589 -9.85 26.04 77.82
CA PRO A 589 -10.63 27.23 77.97
C PRO A 589 -9.74 28.34 78.54
N GLY A 590 -9.62 29.44 77.78
CA GLY A 590 -8.79 30.57 78.19
C GLY A 590 -9.19 31.02 79.59
N LYS A 591 -8.25 31.16 80.55
CA LYS A 591 -8.44 31.79 81.87
C LYS A 591 -9.06 33.16 81.62
N LYS A 592 -10.36 33.30 81.98
CA LYS A 592 -10.97 34.62 82.10
C LYS A 592 -10.13 35.37 83.16
N GLY A 593 -9.39 36.36 82.71
CA GLY A 593 -8.68 37.23 83.61
C GLY A 593 -9.62 37.84 84.66
N PRO A 594 -9.15 38.13 85.85
CA PRO A 594 -10.02 38.66 86.95
C PRO A 594 -10.62 39.99 86.52
N VAL A 595 -11.95 40.07 86.59
CA VAL A 595 -12.68 41.33 86.46
C VAL A 595 -12.24 42.16 87.67
N ARG A 596 -11.47 43.22 87.43
CA ARG A 596 -11.27 44.25 88.48
C ARG A 596 -12.52 45.12 88.55
N HIS A 597 -13.11 45.09 89.69
CA HIS A 597 -14.17 46.03 90.12
C HIS A 597 -13.59 47.45 90.21
#